data_9b5dc20db9ffcebd4baedcf86f9c80d7
#
_entry.id   9b5dc20db9ffcebd4baedcf86f9c80d7
#
_cell.length_a   1.000
_cell.length_b   1.000
_cell.length_c   1.000
_cell.angle_alpha   90.00
_cell.angle_beta   90.00
_cell.angle_gamma   90.00
#
_symmetry.space_group_name_H-M   'P 1'
#
loop_
_entity.id
_entity.type
_entity.pdbx_description
1 polymer ?
#
loop_
_entity_poly.entity_id
_entity_poly.type
_entity_poly.pdbx_seq_one_letter_code
_entity_poly.pdbx_strand_id
1 'polypeptide(L)'
;LEPIRQLPAPKSLDQLLLSNIRELSAHRVWLDQVIVEWSRSITEADLDYTLNYTSMKGTPADRSFYGLVMHFFNHQTHHRGQVTTLLSQAGVDVGDTDLVLLIPSESRT
;
A
#
# COMPACT_ATOMS: atom_id res chain seq x y z
N LEU A 1 10.14 -7.33 -8.56
CA LEU A 1 10.44 -6.10 -7.80
C LEU A 1 11.56 -5.24 -8.41
N GLU A 2 12.18 -5.66 -9.52
CA GLU A 2 13.24 -4.87 -10.17
C GLU A 2 12.82 -3.44 -10.51
N PRO A 3 11.60 -3.18 -11.05
CA PRO A 3 11.19 -1.80 -11.32
C PRO A 3 11.18 -0.92 -10.07
N ILE A 4 10.85 -1.49 -8.91
CA ILE A 4 10.87 -0.76 -7.64
C ILE A 4 12.30 -0.46 -7.22
N ARG A 5 13.22 -1.42 -7.38
CA ARG A 5 14.64 -1.26 -7.00
C ARG A 5 15.35 -0.20 -7.81
N GLN A 6 14.86 0.09 -9.03
CA GLN A 6 15.40 1.13 -9.89
C GLN A 6 14.95 2.53 -9.51
N LEU A 7 13.94 2.67 -8.66
CA LEU A 7 13.47 3.97 -8.19
C LEU A 7 14.46 4.57 -7.20
N PRO A 8 14.63 5.89 -7.20
CA PRO A 8 15.41 6.56 -6.17
C PRO A 8 14.84 6.28 -4.79
N ALA A 9 15.70 5.97 -3.82
CA ALA A 9 15.27 5.79 -2.45
C ALA A 9 14.78 7.13 -1.87
N PRO A 10 13.64 7.17 -1.17
CA PRO A 10 13.21 8.38 -0.48
C PRO A 10 14.22 8.80 0.58
N LYS A 11 14.42 10.10 0.73
CA LYS A 11 15.34 10.68 1.72
C LYS A 11 14.72 10.78 3.11
N SER A 12 13.38 10.84 3.17
CA SER A 12 12.61 10.89 4.41
C SER A 12 11.21 10.30 4.17
N LEU A 13 10.49 10.02 5.26
CA LEU A 13 9.13 9.46 5.17
C LEU A 13 8.12 10.45 4.60
N ASP A 14 8.38 11.75 4.73
CA ASP A 14 7.49 12.80 4.26
C ASP A 14 7.98 13.50 2.99
N GLN A 15 8.97 12.93 2.31
CA GLN A 15 9.48 13.49 1.07
C GLN A 15 8.39 13.53 0.00
N LEU A 16 8.20 14.70 -0.62
CA LEU A 16 7.33 14.85 -1.77
C LEU A 16 8.03 14.31 -3.02
N LEU A 17 7.57 13.16 -3.51
CA LEU A 17 8.18 12.49 -4.67
C LEU A 17 7.67 13.04 -6.00
N LEU A 18 6.37 13.38 -6.04
CA LEU A 18 5.68 13.87 -7.24
C LEU A 18 4.81 15.05 -6.86
N SER A 19 4.90 16.13 -7.60
CA SER A 19 4.14 17.37 -7.34
C SER A 19 2.96 17.57 -8.30
N ASN A 20 2.86 16.74 -9.35
CA ASN A 20 1.82 16.83 -10.38
C ASN A 20 0.83 15.69 -10.22
N ILE A 21 -0.47 16.01 -10.19
CA ILE A 21 -1.53 15.01 -9.98
C ILE A 21 -1.60 13.97 -11.10
N ARG A 22 -1.30 14.35 -12.34
CA ARG A 22 -1.31 13.41 -13.48
C ARG A 22 -0.17 12.39 -13.37
N GLU A 23 1.02 12.86 -13.02
CA GLU A 23 2.17 11.99 -12.78
C GLU A 23 1.93 11.09 -11.57
N LEU A 24 1.36 11.63 -10.50
CA LEU A 24 1.02 10.87 -9.31
C LEU A 24 0.01 9.78 -9.62
N SER A 25 -1.05 10.08 -10.38
CA SER A 25 -2.07 9.13 -10.80
C SER A 25 -1.47 8.01 -11.65
N ALA A 26 -0.65 8.34 -12.64
CA ALA A 26 -0.01 7.35 -13.49
C ALA A 26 0.95 6.45 -12.71
N HIS A 27 1.72 7.05 -11.80
CA HIS A 27 2.64 6.30 -10.93
C HIS A 27 1.88 5.37 -9.99
N ARG A 28 0.76 5.83 -9.44
CA ARG A 28 -0.08 5.02 -8.55
C ARG A 28 -0.71 3.83 -9.28
N VAL A 29 -1.21 4.03 -10.50
CA VAL A 29 -1.76 2.93 -11.31
C VAL A 29 -0.69 1.87 -11.56
N TRP A 30 0.50 2.27 -11.95
CA TRP A 30 1.62 1.37 -12.15
C TRP A 30 1.99 0.63 -10.85
N LEU A 31 2.10 1.35 -9.74
CA LEU A 31 2.46 0.78 -8.46
C LEU A 31 1.40 -0.23 -7.97
N ASP A 32 0.12 0.05 -8.19
CA ASP A 32 -0.95 -0.87 -7.86
C ASP A 32 -0.83 -2.20 -8.61
N GLN A 33 -0.44 -2.15 -9.89
CA GLN A 33 -0.18 -3.37 -10.68
C GLN A 33 0.99 -4.16 -10.10
N VAL A 34 2.06 -3.49 -9.71
CA VAL A 34 3.22 -4.12 -9.07
C VAL A 34 2.80 -4.78 -7.75
N ILE A 35 2.00 -4.09 -6.93
CA ILE A 35 1.50 -4.63 -5.66
C ILE A 35 0.64 -5.89 -5.90
N VAL A 36 -0.25 -5.87 -6.89
CA VAL A 36 -1.08 -7.03 -7.23
C VAL A 36 -0.21 -8.22 -7.64
N GLU A 37 0.75 -8.02 -8.52
CA GLU A 37 1.67 -9.08 -8.95
C GLU A 37 2.49 -9.62 -7.78
N TRP A 38 3.01 -8.73 -6.95
CA TRP A 38 3.75 -9.11 -5.75
C TRP A 38 2.88 -9.94 -4.80
N SER A 39 1.63 -9.51 -4.54
CA SER A 39 0.74 -10.23 -3.64
C SER A 39 0.42 -11.65 -4.15
N ARG A 40 0.35 -11.83 -5.47
CA ARG A 40 0.14 -13.15 -6.08
C ARG A 40 1.36 -14.05 -5.98
N SER A 41 2.54 -13.48 -5.81
CA SER A 41 3.78 -14.24 -5.66
C SER A 41 4.04 -14.75 -4.24
N ILE A 42 3.33 -14.20 -3.26
CA ILE A 42 3.48 -14.59 -1.86
C ILE A 42 2.82 -15.95 -1.62
N THR A 43 3.55 -16.87 -0.99
CA THR A 43 3.06 -18.19 -0.61
C THR A 43 2.78 -18.26 0.89
N GLU A 44 2.04 -19.29 1.31
CA GLU A 44 1.84 -19.57 2.74
C GLU A 44 3.15 -19.71 3.49
N ALA A 45 4.14 -20.36 2.88
CA ALA A 45 5.47 -20.55 3.49
C ALA A 45 6.19 -19.21 3.70
N ASP A 46 6.01 -18.25 2.80
CA ASP A 46 6.63 -16.93 2.93
C ASP A 46 6.13 -16.19 4.19
N LEU A 47 4.89 -16.44 4.59
CA LEU A 47 4.28 -15.78 5.75
C LEU A 47 4.92 -16.21 7.07
N ASP A 48 5.59 -17.35 7.11
CA ASP A 48 6.29 -17.84 8.30
C ASP A 48 7.70 -17.27 8.44
N TYR A 49 8.15 -16.51 7.44
CA TYR A 49 9.49 -15.94 7.41
C TYR A 49 9.61 -14.75 8.37
N THR A 50 10.76 -14.64 9.03
CA THR A 50 11.11 -13.44 9.80
C THR A 50 12.00 -12.55 8.96
N LEU A 51 11.54 -11.34 8.66
CA LEU A 51 12.32 -10.37 7.89
C LEU A 51 13.23 -9.57 8.80
N ASN A 52 14.52 -9.59 8.48
CA ASN A 52 15.53 -8.80 9.17
C ASN A 52 15.81 -7.56 8.31
N TYR A 53 15.65 -6.39 8.88
CA TYR A 53 15.85 -5.14 8.15
C TYR A 53 16.29 -4.03 9.09
N THR A 54 16.69 -2.92 8.49
CA THR A 54 17.04 -1.70 9.22
C THR A 54 16.04 -0.61 8.88
N SER A 55 15.45 0.03 9.89
CA SER A 55 14.51 1.14 9.68
C SER A 55 15.22 2.34 9.08
N MET A 56 14.45 3.32 8.59
CA MET A 56 15.01 4.57 8.06
C MET A 56 15.79 5.36 9.12
N LYS A 57 15.51 5.10 10.40
CA LYS A 57 16.27 5.71 11.53
C LYS A 57 17.53 4.93 11.87
N GLY A 58 17.85 3.86 11.14
CA GLY A 58 19.02 3.05 11.38
C GLY A 58 18.86 1.98 12.47
N THR A 59 17.64 1.73 12.95
CA THR A 59 17.35 0.75 13.98
C THR A 59 17.14 -0.63 13.36
N PRO A 60 17.92 -1.66 13.76
CA PRO A 60 17.67 -3.02 13.31
C PRO A 60 16.31 -3.52 13.81
N ALA A 61 15.63 -4.30 12.98
CA ALA A 61 14.35 -4.89 13.32
C ALA A 61 14.22 -6.30 12.74
N ASP A 62 13.63 -7.18 13.53
CA ASP A 62 13.27 -8.55 13.14
C ASP A 62 11.77 -8.69 13.31
N ARG A 63 11.05 -8.84 12.19
CA ARG A 63 9.59 -8.85 12.21
C ARG A 63 9.06 -10.03 11.41
N SER A 64 7.94 -10.58 11.88
CA SER A 64 7.18 -11.57 11.12
C SER A 64 6.75 -10.99 9.78
N PHE A 65 7.03 -11.70 8.69
CA PHE A 65 6.61 -11.26 7.36
C PHE A 65 5.08 -11.17 7.25
N TYR A 66 4.36 -12.11 7.87
CA TYR A 66 2.90 -12.04 7.96
C TYR A 66 2.44 -10.70 8.60
N GLY A 67 3.05 -10.34 9.73
CA GLY A 67 2.74 -9.09 10.42
C GLY A 67 3.05 -7.86 9.56
N LEU A 68 4.16 -7.89 8.82
CA LEU A 68 4.54 -6.79 7.93
C LEU A 68 3.58 -6.64 6.75
N VAL A 69 3.11 -7.74 6.18
CA VAL A 69 2.10 -7.70 5.10
C VAL A 69 0.79 -7.12 5.63
N MET A 70 0.35 -7.54 6.80
CA MET A 70 -0.84 -6.99 7.44
C MET A 70 -0.68 -5.49 7.70
N HIS A 71 0.48 -5.08 8.23
CA HIS A 71 0.80 -3.68 8.46
C HIS A 71 0.76 -2.87 7.16
N PHE A 72 1.35 -3.39 6.09
CA PHE A 72 1.43 -2.71 4.80
C PHE A 72 0.02 -2.34 4.29
N PHE A 73 -0.91 -3.28 4.26
CA PHE A 73 -2.26 -3.02 3.78
C PHE A 73 -3.08 -2.17 4.75
N ASN A 74 -2.94 -2.39 6.04
CA ASN A 74 -3.61 -1.59 7.06
C ASN A 74 -3.15 -0.13 7.02
N HIS A 75 -1.87 0.10 6.82
CA HIS A 75 -1.30 1.44 6.72
C HIS A 75 -1.82 2.20 5.50
N GLN A 76 -1.97 1.50 4.36
CA GLN A 76 -2.57 2.09 3.17
C GLN A 76 -4.04 2.49 3.40
N THR A 77 -4.80 1.66 4.10
CA THR A 77 -6.19 1.97 4.47
C THR A 77 -6.25 3.21 5.34
N HIS A 78 -5.33 3.36 6.28
CA HIS A 78 -5.24 4.55 7.13
C HIS A 78 -5.05 5.83 6.31
N HIS A 79 -4.08 5.85 5.41
CA HIS A 79 -3.83 7.02 4.57
C HIS A 79 -4.94 7.28 3.56
N ARG A 80 -5.56 6.23 3.03
CA ARG A 80 -6.71 6.37 2.14
C ARG A 80 -7.87 7.07 2.86
N GLY A 81 -8.11 6.73 4.13
CA GLY A 81 -9.10 7.41 4.95
C GLY A 81 -8.82 8.91 5.10
N GLN A 82 -7.56 9.27 5.31
CA GLN A 82 -7.14 10.68 5.38
C GLN A 82 -7.39 11.41 4.07
N VAL A 83 -7.03 10.80 2.94
CA VAL A 83 -7.23 11.40 1.60
C VAL A 83 -8.71 11.58 1.30
N THR A 84 -9.55 10.59 1.58
CA THR A 84 -10.99 10.68 1.32
C THR A 84 -11.63 11.79 2.16
N THR A 85 -11.21 11.95 3.40
CA THR A 85 -11.68 13.04 4.26
C THR A 85 -11.31 14.41 3.68
N LEU A 86 -10.06 14.58 3.25
CA LEU A 86 -9.61 15.84 2.66
C LEU A 86 -10.35 16.15 1.36
N LEU A 87 -10.59 15.16 0.51
CA LEU A 87 -11.34 15.34 -0.73
C LEU A 87 -12.80 15.71 -0.45
N SER A 88 -13.43 15.06 0.53
CA SER A 88 -14.79 15.38 0.93
C SER A 88 -14.92 16.80 1.45
N GLN A 89 -13.95 17.26 2.24
CA GLN A 89 -13.90 18.65 2.73
C GLN A 89 -13.72 19.65 1.59
N ALA A 90 -13.03 19.23 0.52
CA ALA A 90 -12.87 20.05 -0.67
C ALA A 90 -14.08 20.00 -1.62
N GLY A 91 -15.13 19.29 -1.26
CA GLY A 91 -16.34 19.19 -2.06
C GLY A 91 -16.33 18.12 -3.14
N VAL A 92 -15.37 17.20 -3.08
CA VAL A 92 -15.27 16.09 -4.04
C VAL A 92 -16.05 14.88 -3.51
N ASP A 93 -16.96 14.35 -4.33
CA ASP A 93 -17.62 13.09 -4.03
C ASP A 93 -16.70 11.92 -4.37
N VAL A 94 -16.23 11.21 -3.33
CA VAL A 94 -15.34 10.07 -3.50
C VAL A 94 -16.07 8.74 -3.69
N GLY A 95 -17.41 8.76 -3.59
CA GLY A 95 -18.21 7.55 -3.65
C GLY A 95 -18.06 6.69 -2.40
N ASP A 96 -18.46 5.43 -2.53
CA ASP A 96 -18.38 4.45 -1.45
C ASP A 96 -17.07 3.67 -1.57
N THR A 97 -16.28 3.68 -0.49
CA THR A 97 -14.96 3.03 -0.45
C THR A 97 -14.93 1.81 0.48
N ASP A 98 -16.09 1.34 0.94
CA ASP A 98 -16.16 0.21 1.85
C ASP A 98 -15.69 -1.09 1.18
N LEU A 99 -14.83 -1.80 1.88
CA LEU A 99 -14.29 -3.07 1.40
C LEU A 99 -15.39 -4.10 1.12
N VAL A 100 -16.50 -4.03 1.84
CA VAL A 100 -17.63 -4.97 1.69
C VAL A 100 -18.15 -4.99 0.25
N LEU A 101 -18.01 -3.89 -0.49
CA LEU A 101 -18.46 -3.82 -1.89
C LEU A 101 -17.65 -4.74 -2.82
N LEU A 102 -16.46 -5.12 -2.42
CA LEU A 102 -15.60 -6.03 -3.17
C LEU A 102 -15.82 -7.50 -2.81
N ILE A 103 -16.63 -7.76 -1.78
CA ILE A 103 -16.93 -9.13 -1.34
C ILE A 103 -18.13 -9.60 -2.13
N PRO A 104 -18.03 -10.74 -2.89
CA PRO A 104 -19.15 -11.25 -3.64
C PRO A 104 -20.30 -11.65 -2.72
N SER A 105 -21.53 -11.35 -3.14
CA SER A 105 -22.71 -11.87 -2.47
C SER A 105 -22.85 -13.37 -2.71
N GLU A 106 -23.06 -14.13 -1.64
CA GLU A 106 -23.35 -15.55 -1.75
C GLU A 106 -24.84 -15.77 -1.96
N SER A 107 -25.17 -16.67 -2.90
CA SER A 107 -26.55 -17.05 -3.14
C SER A 107 -27.11 -17.84 -1.96
N ARG A 108 -28.24 -17.41 -1.42
CA ARG A 108 -28.99 -18.17 -0.40
C ARG A 108 -29.96 -19.11 -1.10
N THR A 109 -29.76 -20.38 -0.87
CA THR A 109 -30.70 -21.42 -1.35
C THR A 109 -31.51 -21.98 -0.22
#